data_d1c400a0694398146856e9c2b29b2e9b
#
_entry.id   d1c400a0694398146856e9c2b29b2e9b
#
_cell.length_a   1.000
_cell.length_b   1.000
_cell.length_c   1.000
_cell.angle_alpha   90.00
_cell.angle_beta   90.00
_cell.angle_gamma   90.00
#
_symmetry.space_group_name_H-M   'P 1'
#
loop_
_entity.id
_entity.type
_entity.pdbx_description
1 polymer ?
#
loop_
_entity_poly.entity_id
_entity_poly.type
_entity_poly.pdbx_seq_one_letter_code
_entity_poly.pdbx_strand_id
1 'polypeptide(L)'
;MPQQVIFTYGLPASGKSTWAKEFVKNNPNFKRVNRDDLRKMVDNSVYSKENESTIVSLRNTAIATFLERGHSVIVDDTNIQTKNMLDIFHNVLPRFPHVEFSVQEFNTPVDTCIERDSQRENSVSENVIRSMAQQQLTAKSVDEVRSLMKFIQDFTNRLSESAATFRNSQGNEHMQPAIIVDVDGTI
;
A
#
# COMPACT_ATOMS: atom_id res chain seq x y z
N MET A 1 15.96 -9.98 -9.02
CA MET A 1 14.74 -10.32 -8.24
C MET A 1 13.62 -9.47 -8.79
N PRO A 2 12.40 -10.00 -8.90
CA PRO A 2 11.26 -9.20 -9.31
C PRO A 2 11.07 -8.02 -8.35
N GLN A 3 10.53 -6.91 -8.87
CA GLN A 3 10.17 -5.77 -8.02
C GLN A 3 9.01 -6.14 -7.10
N GLN A 4 9.00 -5.57 -5.91
CA GLN A 4 8.00 -5.87 -4.89
C GLN A 4 7.39 -4.61 -4.29
N VAL A 5 6.12 -4.68 -3.92
CA VAL A 5 5.47 -3.73 -3.03
C VAL A 5 5.05 -4.47 -1.77
N ILE A 6 5.64 -4.10 -0.63
CA ILE A 6 5.35 -4.69 0.67
C ILE A 6 4.47 -3.71 1.46
N PHE A 7 3.25 -4.13 1.79
CA PHE A 7 2.40 -3.38 2.69
C PHE A 7 2.67 -3.80 4.14
N THR A 8 2.94 -2.85 5.03
CA THR A 8 2.88 -3.15 6.47
C THR A 8 1.43 -3.17 6.91
N TYR A 9 1.06 -4.08 7.81
CA TYR A 9 -0.27 -4.21 8.37
C TYR A 9 -0.21 -4.29 9.89
N GLY A 10 -0.98 -3.47 10.60
CA GLY A 10 -1.04 -3.50 12.06
C GLY A 10 -1.33 -2.12 12.68
N LEU A 11 -1.57 -2.12 14.00
CA LEU A 11 -1.94 -0.95 14.78
C LEU A 11 -0.85 0.13 14.81
N PRO A 12 -1.17 1.40 15.10
CA PRO A 12 -0.18 2.41 15.47
C PRO A 12 0.73 1.89 16.58
N ALA A 13 1.98 2.30 16.58
CA ALA A 13 3.01 1.86 17.55
C ALA A 13 3.32 0.34 17.61
N SER A 14 2.83 -0.47 16.65
CA SER A 14 3.13 -1.92 16.59
C SER A 14 4.55 -2.28 16.12
N GLY A 15 5.38 -1.29 15.75
CA GLY A 15 6.77 -1.52 15.29
C GLY A 15 6.97 -1.48 13.78
N LYS A 16 5.93 -1.26 12.97
CA LYS A 16 5.99 -1.20 11.50
C LYS A 16 7.11 -0.31 10.97
N SER A 17 7.11 0.96 11.40
CA SER A 17 8.06 1.95 10.88
C SER A 17 9.49 1.69 11.35
N THR A 18 9.68 1.09 12.53
CA THR A 18 11.00 0.66 12.99
C THR A 18 11.54 -0.44 12.07
N TRP A 19 10.72 -1.46 11.81
CA TRP A 19 11.07 -2.54 10.90
C TRP A 19 11.32 -2.01 9.47
N ALA A 20 10.42 -1.17 8.93
CA ALA A 20 10.55 -0.66 7.58
C ALA A 20 11.83 0.17 7.37
N LYS A 21 12.19 1.01 8.34
CA LYS A 21 13.43 1.80 8.31
C LYS A 21 14.67 0.90 8.34
N GLU A 22 14.70 -0.10 9.22
CA GLU A 22 15.82 -1.05 9.30
C GLU A 22 15.89 -1.93 8.04
N PHE A 23 14.73 -2.35 7.51
CA PHE A 23 14.69 -3.14 6.29
C PHE A 23 15.30 -2.39 5.09
N VAL A 24 14.90 -1.14 4.84
CA VAL A 24 15.45 -0.36 3.71
C VAL A 24 16.93 -0.01 3.89
N LYS A 25 17.39 0.14 5.14
CA LYS A 25 18.80 0.35 5.45
C LYS A 25 19.65 -0.85 5.00
N ASN A 26 19.14 -2.06 5.21
CA ASN A 26 19.82 -3.30 4.87
C ASN A 26 19.51 -3.77 3.43
N ASN A 27 18.54 -3.19 2.77
CA ASN A 27 18.11 -3.53 1.40
C ASN A 27 18.02 -2.25 0.53
N PRO A 28 19.13 -1.71 0.01
CA PRO A 28 19.16 -0.40 -0.67
C PRO A 28 18.23 -0.31 -1.90
N ASN A 29 17.86 -1.44 -2.50
CA ASN A 29 16.91 -1.49 -3.61
C ASN A 29 15.46 -1.22 -3.18
N PHE A 30 15.15 -1.29 -1.87
CA PHE A 30 13.85 -0.93 -1.34
C PHE A 30 13.77 0.55 -0.95
N LYS A 31 12.62 1.16 -1.20
CA LYS A 31 12.29 2.53 -0.78
C LYS A 31 11.06 2.49 0.11
N ARG A 32 11.07 3.30 1.15
CA ARG A 32 9.96 3.40 2.10
C ARG A 32 9.10 4.61 1.77
N VAL A 33 7.79 4.42 1.70
CA VAL A 33 6.80 5.49 1.57
C VAL A 33 5.84 5.40 2.76
N ASN A 34 5.62 6.53 3.43
CA ASN A 34 4.78 6.62 4.63
C ASN A 34 3.99 7.94 4.61
N ARG A 35 2.68 7.88 4.83
CA ARG A 35 1.81 9.06 4.77
C ARG A 35 2.05 10.05 5.92
N ASP A 36 2.45 9.57 7.10
CA ASP A 36 2.74 10.46 8.22
C ASP A 36 3.99 11.30 7.94
N ASP A 37 5.02 10.69 7.33
CA ASP A 37 6.22 11.43 6.90
C ASP A 37 5.90 12.42 5.77
N LEU A 38 5.01 12.05 4.84
CA LEU A 38 4.52 12.97 3.79
C LEU A 38 3.75 14.14 4.41
N ARG A 39 2.84 13.90 5.37
CA ARG A 39 2.14 14.98 6.10
C ARG A 39 3.12 15.87 6.85
N LYS A 40 4.13 15.29 7.49
CA LYS A 40 5.17 16.06 8.18
C LYS A 40 5.92 16.98 7.23
N MET A 41 6.24 16.50 6.04
CA MET A 41 6.97 17.26 5.02
C MET A 41 6.11 18.38 4.41
N VAL A 42 4.83 18.14 4.14
CA VAL A 42 3.95 19.03 3.38
C VAL A 42 3.17 19.97 4.28
N ASP A 43 2.64 19.48 5.41
CA ASP A 43 1.66 20.17 6.26
C ASP A 43 2.08 20.23 7.74
N ASN A 44 3.36 20.07 8.06
CA ASN A 44 3.86 20.04 9.45
C ASN A 44 3.08 19.08 10.36
N SER A 45 2.70 17.91 9.85
CA SER A 45 1.89 16.88 10.52
C SER A 45 0.43 17.25 10.78
N VAL A 46 -0.08 18.34 10.24
CA VAL A 46 -1.49 18.73 10.38
C VAL A 46 -2.35 17.82 9.51
N TYR A 47 -3.27 17.08 10.15
CA TYR A 47 -4.27 16.29 9.42
C TYR A 47 -5.45 17.16 9.02
N SER A 48 -5.80 17.17 7.75
CA SER A 48 -7.09 17.69 7.28
C SER A 48 -7.68 16.76 6.23
N LYS A 49 -9.01 16.67 6.19
CA LYS A 49 -9.70 15.82 5.21
C LYS A 49 -9.45 16.30 3.77
N GLU A 50 -9.28 17.58 3.57
CA GLU A 50 -9.01 18.19 2.27
C GLU A 50 -7.60 17.84 1.77
N ASN A 51 -6.61 17.93 2.67
CA ASN A 51 -5.21 17.63 2.31
C ASN A 51 -4.96 16.12 2.16
N GLU A 52 -5.78 15.25 2.77
CA GLU A 52 -5.56 13.79 2.72
C GLU A 52 -5.58 13.24 1.29
N SER A 53 -6.40 13.80 0.41
CA SER A 53 -6.40 13.43 -1.02
C SER A 53 -5.07 13.75 -1.71
N THR A 54 -4.46 14.87 -1.37
CA THR A 54 -3.13 15.27 -1.85
C THR A 54 -2.04 14.34 -1.32
N ILE A 55 -2.09 13.98 -0.03
CA ILE A 55 -1.14 13.03 0.58
C ILE A 55 -1.24 11.65 -0.07
N VAL A 56 -2.46 11.16 -0.35
CA VAL A 56 -2.68 9.90 -1.07
C VAL A 56 -2.10 9.98 -2.49
N SER A 57 -2.32 11.06 -3.21
CA SER A 57 -1.76 11.27 -4.55
C SER A 57 -0.23 11.29 -4.53
N LEU A 58 0.38 12.01 -3.58
CA LEU A 58 1.84 12.04 -3.41
C LEU A 58 2.40 10.65 -3.09
N ARG A 59 1.73 9.89 -2.21
CA ARG A 59 2.11 8.49 -1.91
C ARG A 59 2.11 7.64 -3.19
N ASN A 60 1.03 7.68 -3.97
CA ASN A 60 0.90 6.90 -5.19
C ASN A 60 1.95 7.29 -6.24
N THR A 61 2.19 8.60 -6.39
CA THR A 61 3.24 9.13 -7.29
C THR A 61 4.64 8.68 -6.86
N ALA A 62 4.94 8.72 -5.55
CA ALA A 62 6.22 8.26 -5.04
C ALA A 62 6.43 6.75 -5.29
N ILE A 63 5.40 5.93 -5.03
CA ILE A 63 5.44 4.48 -5.30
C ILE A 63 5.72 4.24 -6.79
N ALA A 64 4.93 4.86 -7.68
CA ALA A 64 5.10 4.71 -9.13
C ALA A 64 6.50 5.12 -9.59
N THR A 65 7.00 6.27 -9.12
CA THR A 65 8.33 6.78 -9.46
C THR A 65 9.44 5.81 -9.05
N PHE A 66 9.34 5.19 -7.86
CA PHE A 66 10.33 4.21 -7.41
C PHE A 66 10.28 2.93 -8.25
N LEU A 67 9.08 2.45 -8.57
CA LEU A 67 8.91 1.28 -9.44
C LEU A 67 9.43 1.54 -10.86
N GLU A 68 9.18 2.69 -11.45
CA GLU A 68 9.72 3.10 -12.76
C GLU A 68 11.26 3.09 -12.79
N ARG A 69 11.88 3.38 -11.65
CA ARG A 69 13.34 3.36 -11.50
C ARG A 69 13.92 1.99 -11.12
N GLY A 70 13.11 0.94 -11.13
CA GLY A 70 13.55 -0.42 -10.82
C GLY A 70 13.64 -0.76 -9.34
N HIS A 71 13.18 0.14 -8.44
CA HIS A 71 13.18 -0.12 -7.00
C HIS A 71 11.93 -0.88 -6.55
N SER A 72 12.05 -1.62 -5.48
CA SER A 72 10.93 -2.15 -4.69
C SER A 72 10.48 -1.14 -3.63
N VAL A 73 9.23 -1.27 -3.14
CA VAL A 73 8.66 -0.27 -2.23
C VAL A 73 8.06 -0.92 -0.98
N ILE A 74 8.28 -0.31 0.18
CA ILE A 74 7.53 -0.59 1.41
C ILE A 74 6.52 0.54 1.63
N VAL A 75 5.23 0.19 1.67
CA VAL A 75 4.13 1.08 2.04
C VAL A 75 3.92 0.95 3.54
N ASP A 76 4.57 1.85 4.29
CA ASP A 76 4.61 1.83 5.76
C ASP A 76 3.46 2.66 6.35
N ASP A 77 2.25 2.14 6.18
CA ASP A 77 1.03 2.68 6.78
C ASP A 77 0.37 1.61 7.67
N THR A 78 -0.69 1.93 8.40
CA THR A 78 -1.44 0.93 9.19
C THR A 78 -2.10 -0.13 8.31
N ASN A 79 -2.61 0.27 7.14
CA ASN A 79 -3.24 -0.56 6.10
C ASN A 79 -4.36 -1.51 6.60
N ILE A 80 -4.93 -1.25 7.79
CA ILE A 80 -6.01 -2.06 8.37
C ILE A 80 -7.24 -2.03 7.47
N GLN A 81 -7.53 -0.90 6.84
CA GLN A 81 -8.60 -0.80 5.87
C GLN A 81 -8.10 -1.21 4.49
N THR A 82 -8.63 -2.29 3.95
CA THR A 82 -8.29 -2.86 2.64
C THR A 82 -8.36 -1.83 1.51
N LYS A 83 -9.29 -0.87 1.60
CA LYS A 83 -9.42 0.22 0.60
C LYS A 83 -8.12 0.98 0.36
N ASN A 84 -7.26 1.14 1.37
CA ASN A 84 -5.99 1.86 1.22
C ASN A 84 -4.98 1.09 0.36
N MET A 85 -5.01 -0.23 0.44
CA MET A 85 -4.21 -1.10 -0.42
C MET A 85 -4.81 -1.15 -1.84
N LEU A 86 -6.13 -1.30 -1.95
CA LEU A 86 -6.84 -1.31 -3.22
C LEU A 86 -6.64 0.00 -4.00
N ASP A 87 -6.59 1.14 -3.33
CA ASP A 87 -6.29 2.41 -3.99
C ASP A 87 -4.91 2.38 -4.70
N ILE A 88 -3.91 1.78 -4.09
CA ILE A 88 -2.60 1.59 -4.74
C ILE A 88 -2.71 0.61 -5.92
N PHE A 89 -3.47 -0.48 -5.78
CA PHE A 89 -3.71 -1.42 -6.87
C PHE A 89 -4.36 -0.73 -8.08
N HIS A 90 -5.36 0.13 -7.86
CA HIS A 90 -6.02 0.86 -8.94
C HIS A 90 -5.11 1.87 -9.63
N ASN A 91 -4.31 2.60 -8.86
CA ASN A 91 -3.54 3.73 -9.37
C ASN A 91 -2.11 3.35 -9.81
N VAL A 92 -1.60 2.21 -9.35
CA VAL A 92 -0.21 1.80 -9.61
C VAL A 92 -0.14 0.51 -10.43
N LEU A 93 -0.90 -0.52 -10.06
CA LEU A 93 -0.81 -1.84 -10.66
C LEU A 93 -0.97 -1.89 -12.20
N PRO A 94 -1.88 -1.14 -12.84
CA PRO A 94 -2.03 -1.18 -14.30
C PRO A 94 -0.75 -0.79 -15.06
N ARG A 95 0.13 -0.01 -14.43
CA ARG A 95 1.41 0.43 -15.00
C ARG A 95 2.55 -0.56 -14.74
N PHE A 96 2.38 -1.45 -13.76
CA PHE A 96 3.43 -2.36 -13.27
C PHE A 96 2.89 -3.79 -13.08
N PRO A 97 2.46 -4.47 -14.15
CA PRO A 97 1.76 -5.76 -14.07
C PRO A 97 2.63 -6.89 -13.48
N HIS A 98 3.95 -6.75 -13.53
CA HIS A 98 4.89 -7.78 -13.06
C HIS A 98 5.42 -7.54 -11.64
N VAL A 99 4.95 -6.50 -10.95
CA VAL A 99 5.33 -6.21 -9.57
C VAL A 99 4.61 -7.17 -8.62
N GLU A 100 5.36 -7.82 -7.75
CA GLU A 100 4.80 -8.69 -6.72
C GLU A 100 4.32 -7.88 -5.52
N PHE A 101 3.21 -8.28 -4.92
CA PHE A 101 2.64 -7.64 -3.73
C PHE A 101 2.66 -8.60 -2.54
N SER A 102 3.02 -8.07 -1.38
CA SER A 102 3.00 -8.85 -0.14
C SER A 102 2.58 -8.00 1.06
N VAL A 103 2.20 -8.66 2.15
CA VAL A 103 1.81 -8.02 3.41
C VAL A 103 2.73 -8.51 4.52
N GLN A 104 3.38 -7.55 5.19
CA GLN A 104 4.11 -7.77 6.44
C GLN A 104 3.22 -7.41 7.61
N GLU A 105 2.82 -8.40 8.37
CA GLU A 105 1.91 -8.27 9.51
C GLU A 105 2.66 -8.00 10.81
N PHE A 106 2.05 -7.16 11.66
CA PHE A 106 2.55 -6.80 12.99
C PHE A 106 1.44 -7.00 14.04
N ASN A 107 1.49 -8.16 14.74
CA ASN A 107 0.49 -8.61 15.71
C ASN A 107 0.87 -8.21 17.14
N THR A 108 1.28 -6.95 17.35
CA THR A 108 1.58 -6.42 18.67
C THR A 108 0.30 -6.23 19.48
N PRO A 109 0.23 -6.70 20.75
CA PRO A 109 -0.94 -6.53 21.60
C PRO A 109 -1.37 -5.06 21.72
N VAL A 110 -2.68 -4.82 21.79
CA VAL A 110 -3.28 -3.47 21.83
C VAL A 110 -2.71 -2.63 22.98
N ASP A 111 -2.64 -3.20 24.17
CA ASP A 111 -2.14 -2.48 25.36
C ASP A 111 -0.66 -2.11 25.21
N THR A 112 0.16 -2.98 24.61
CA THR A 112 1.55 -2.66 24.27
C THR A 112 1.65 -1.52 23.24
N CYS A 113 0.73 -1.49 22.26
CA CYS A 113 0.66 -0.39 21.30
C CYS A 113 0.29 0.93 21.98
N ILE A 114 -0.66 0.92 22.92
CA ILE A 114 -1.08 2.08 23.70
C ILE A 114 0.07 2.60 24.56
N GLU A 115 0.75 1.71 25.30
CA GLU A 115 1.91 2.07 26.11
C GLU A 115 3.01 2.74 25.28
N ARG A 116 3.37 2.15 24.15
CA ARG A 116 4.40 2.70 23.25
C ARG A 116 3.97 4.02 22.61
N ASP A 117 2.70 4.15 22.27
CA ASP A 117 2.16 5.37 21.66
C ASP A 117 2.15 6.54 22.63
N SER A 118 1.83 6.30 23.91
CA SER A 118 1.84 7.34 24.97
C SER A 118 3.20 7.99 25.20
N GLN A 119 4.29 7.31 24.81
CA GLN A 119 5.67 7.79 24.91
C GLN A 119 6.15 8.56 23.68
N ARG A 120 5.27 8.72 22.65
CA ARG A 120 5.62 9.38 21.38
C ARG A 120 5.19 10.85 21.41
N GLU A 121 6.01 11.71 20.81
CA GLU A 121 5.69 13.13 20.63
C GLU A 121 4.37 13.30 19.82
N ASN A 122 4.15 12.47 18.82
CA ASN A 122 2.94 12.47 17.97
C ASN A 122 2.07 11.25 18.29
N SER A 123 1.55 11.18 19.52
CA SER A 123 0.61 10.15 19.95
C SER A 123 -0.72 10.28 19.20
N VAL A 124 -1.29 9.17 18.74
CA VAL A 124 -2.63 9.12 18.14
C VAL A 124 -3.73 8.94 19.19
N SER A 125 -3.40 8.72 20.43
CA SER A 125 -4.23 8.44 21.60
C SER A 125 -4.78 7.00 21.69
N GLU A 126 -5.04 6.58 22.93
CA GLU A 126 -5.59 5.27 23.26
C GLU A 126 -6.93 4.99 22.54
N ASN A 127 -7.84 5.98 22.51
CA ASN A 127 -9.16 5.82 21.88
C ASN A 127 -9.04 5.49 20.38
N VAL A 128 -8.10 6.11 19.70
CA VAL A 128 -7.84 5.84 18.27
C VAL A 128 -7.28 4.44 18.08
N ILE A 129 -6.33 4.01 18.92
CA ILE A 129 -5.76 2.66 18.83
C ILE A 129 -6.81 1.60 19.09
N ARG A 130 -7.65 1.75 20.13
CA ARG A 130 -8.75 0.82 20.43
C ARG A 130 -9.80 0.78 19.31
N SER A 131 -10.15 1.94 18.73
CA SER A 131 -11.04 2.01 17.57
C SER A 131 -10.45 1.28 16.36
N MET A 132 -9.17 1.46 16.07
CA MET A 132 -8.49 0.75 14.99
C MET A 132 -8.38 -0.75 15.25
N ALA A 133 -8.16 -1.18 16.50
CA ALA A 133 -8.17 -2.59 16.87
C ALA A 133 -9.54 -3.23 16.63
N GLN A 134 -10.63 -2.52 16.97
CA GLN A 134 -11.99 -2.98 16.68
C GLN A 134 -12.25 -3.09 15.17
N GLN A 135 -11.76 -2.12 14.38
CA GLN A 135 -11.84 -2.18 12.92
C GLN A 135 -11.04 -3.37 12.37
N GLN A 136 -9.89 -3.68 12.95
CA GLN A 136 -9.06 -4.82 12.54
C GLN A 136 -9.78 -6.16 12.77
N LEU A 137 -10.57 -6.30 13.84
CA LEU A 137 -11.36 -7.50 14.11
C LEU A 137 -12.49 -7.71 13.10
N THR A 138 -13.02 -6.63 12.52
CA THR A 138 -14.11 -6.67 11.53
C THR A 138 -13.64 -6.56 10.08
N ALA A 139 -12.37 -6.22 9.88
CA ALA A 139 -11.77 -6.15 8.55
C ALA A 139 -11.53 -7.55 7.96
N LYS A 140 -11.29 -7.61 6.66
CA LYS A 140 -10.79 -8.84 6.03
C LYS A 140 -9.50 -9.26 6.71
N SER A 141 -9.35 -10.56 6.96
CA SER A 141 -8.09 -11.11 7.47
C SER A 141 -6.94 -10.83 6.52
N VAL A 142 -5.72 -10.84 7.02
CA VAL A 142 -4.52 -10.65 6.18
C VAL A 142 -4.45 -11.71 5.07
N ASP A 143 -4.90 -12.93 5.33
CA ASP A 143 -4.91 -14.00 4.33
C ASP A 143 -5.97 -13.77 3.25
N GLU A 144 -7.15 -13.25 3.60
CA GLU A 144 -8.15 -12.81 2.61
C GLU A 144 -7.61 -11.67 1.75
N VAL A 145 -6.91 -10.71 2.38
CA VAL A 145 -6.26 -9.62 1.64
C VAL A 145 -5.18 -10.16 0.70
N ARG A 146 -4.32 -11.05 1.15
CA ARG A 146 -3.29 -11.69 0.31
C ARG A 146 -3.93 -12.44 -0.87
N SER A 147 -4.99 -13.19 -0.61
CA SER A 147 -5.72 -13.94 -1.64
C SER A 147 -6.34 -13.00 -2.68
N LEU A 148 -6.96 -11.91 -2.23
CA LEU A 148 -7.51 -10.88 -3.11
C LEU A 148 -6.41 -10.22 -3.95
N MET A 149 -5.30 -9.85 -3.33
CA MET A 149 -4.16 -9.24 -4.03
C MET A 149 -3.61 -10.18 -5.12
N LYS A 150 -3.44 -11.45 -4.80
CA LYS A 150 -2.99 -12.46 -5.76
C LYS A 150 -3.98 -12.60 -6.92
N PHE A 151 -5.27 -12.68 -6.62
CA PHE A 151 -6.31 -12.77 -7.65
C PHE A 151 -6.26 -11.57 -8.61
N ILE A 152 -6.18 -10.35 -8.06
CA ILE A 152 -6.11 -9.12 -8.87
C ILE A 152 -4.86 -9.14 -9.74
N GLN A 153 -3.71 -9.52 -9.20
CA GLN A 153 -2.45 -9.58 -9.94
C GLN A 153 -2.51 -10.61 -11.08
N ASP A 154 -2.97 -11.83 -10.80
CA ASP A 154 -3.12 -12.89 -11.81
C ASP A 154 -4.07 -12.45 -12.93
N PHE A 155 -5.17 -11.77 -12.58
CA PHE A 155 -6.13 -11.24 -13.54
C PHE A 155 -5.50 -10.15 -14.41
N THR A 156 -4.78 -9.19 -13.81
CA THR A 156 -4.11 -8.11 -14.53
C THR A 156 -3.02 -8.63 -15.47
N ASN A 157 -2.25 -9.62 -15.04
CA ASN A 157 -1.22 -10.26 -15.87
C ASN A 157 -1.84 -10.93 -17.10
N ARG A 158 -2.93 -11.69 -16.93
CA ARG A 158 -3.66 -12.32 -18.05
C ARG A 158 -4.20 -11.29 -19.05
N LEU A 159 -4.74 -10.18 -18.56
CA LEU A 159 -5.21 -9.08 -19.43
C LEU A 159 -4.06 -8.45 -20.23
N SER A 160 -2.92 -8.23 -19.57
CA SER A 160 -1.73 -7.68 -20.23
C SER A 160 -1.17 -8.60 -21.30
N GLU A 161 -1.12 -9.91 -21.04
CA GLU A 161 -0.71 -10.95 -22.00
C GLU A 161 -1.68 -11.01 -23.20
N SER A 162 -2.98 -11.01 -22.92
CA SER A 162 -4.02 -11.01 -23.98
C SER A 162 -3.93 -9.76 -24.86
N ALA A 163 -3.71 -8.59 -24.26
CA ALA A 163 -3.54 -7.34 -24.97
C ALA A 163 -2.26 -7.32 -25.82
N ALA A 164 -1.17 -7.91 -25.34
CA ALA A 164 0.07 -8.06 -26.08
C ALA A 164 -0.09 -8.99 -27.29
N THR A 165 -0.77 -10.12 -27.09
CA THR A 165 -1.09 -11.06 -28.18
C THR A 165 -1.96 -10.42 -29.25
N PHE A 166 -2.99 -9.65 -28.83
CA PHE A 166 -3.86 -8.93 -29.77
C PHE A 166 -3.10 -7.88 -30.59
N ARG A 167 -2.22 -7.09 -29.96
CA ARG A 167 -1.37 -6.11 -30.67
C ARG A 167 -0.45 -6.76 -31.70
N ASN A 168 0.19 -7.86 -31.32
CA ASN A 168 1.06 -8.60 -32.23
C ASN A 168 0.29 -9.17 -33.44
N SER A 169 -0.98 -9.55 -33.23
CA SER A 169 -1.83 -10.07 -34.36
C SER A 169 -2.33 -8.99 -35.29
N GLN A 170 -2.40 -7.73 -34.84
CA GLN A 170 -2.93 -6.62 -35.66
C GLN A 170 -1.86 -5.69 -36.23
N GLY A 171 -0.59 -5.88 -35.91
CA GLY A 171 0.51 -5.04 -36.40
C GLY A 171 0.47 -3.57 -35.94
N ASN A 172 -0.32 -3.25 -34.94
CA ASN A 172 -0.55 -1.87 -34.46
C ASN A 172 0.22 -1.60 -33.13
N GLU A 173 1.33 -0.91 -33.21
CA GLU A 173 2.20 -0.60 -32.05
C GLU A 173 1.67 0.54 -31.14
N HIS A 174 0.55 1.21 -31.47
CA HIS A 174 0.19 2.50 -30.83
C HIS A 174 -1.03 2.50 -29.90
N MET A 175 -1.70 1.39 -29.61
CA MET A 175 -2.83 1.39 -28.68
C MET A 175 -2.43 0.88 -27.30
N GLN A 176 -2.50 1.75 -26.28
CA GLN A 176 -2.44 1.32 -24.87
C GLN A 176 -3.81 0.83 -24.40
N PRO A 177 -3.93 -0.36 -23.81
CA PRO A 177 -5.21 -0.82 -23.27
C PRO A 177 -5.60 0.01 -22.04
N ALA A 178 -6.81 0.55 -22.03
CA ALA A 178 -7.44 1.06 -20.83
C ALA A 178 -8.09 -0.12 -20.08
N ILE A 179 -7.63 -0.37 -18.85
CA ILE A 179 -8.26 -1.36 -17.96
C ILE A 179 -9.17 -0.57 -17.02
N ILE A 180 -10.47 -0.70 -17.20
CA ILE A 180 -11.46 -0.19 -16.25
C ILE A 180 -11.85 -1.37 -15.36
N VAL A 181 -11.43 -1.33 -14.10
CA VAL A 181 -11.90 -2.27 -13.06
C VAL A 181 -12.89 -1.52 -12.19
N ASP A 182 -14.18 -1.79 -12.39
CA ASP A 182 -15.22 -1.30 -11.49
C ASP A 182 -15.22 -2.18 -10.23
N VAL A 183 -14.97 -1.58 -9.08
CA VAL A 183 -14.79 -2.28 -7.80
C VAL A 183 -15.92 -1.95 -6.81
N ASP A 184 -17.00 -1.36 -7.27
CA ASP A 184 -18.17 -1.07 -6.43
C ASP A 184 -19.00 -2.31 -6.05
N GLY A 185 -18.41 -3.49 -6.18
CA GLY A 185 -18.84 -4.68 -5.44
C GLY A 185 -20.27 -5.13 -5.69
N THR A 186 -20.81 -4.91 -6.87
CA THR A 186 -22.09 -5.49 -7.26
C THR A 186 -21.88 -6.57 -8.32
N ILE A 187 -21.70 -7.77 -7.85
CA ILE A 187 -22.19 -9.02 -8.45
C ILE A 187 -22.73 -9.86 -7.32
#